data_74b107d37a1e55d233aafd82e3fa9049
#
_entry.id   74b107d37a1e55d233aafd82e3fa9049
#
_cell.length_a   1.000
_cell.length_b   1.000
_cell.length_c   1.000
_cell.angle_alpha   90.00
_cell.angle_beta   90.00
_cell.angle_gamma   90.00
#
_symmetry.space_group_name_H-M   'P 1'
#
loop_
_entity.id
_entity.type
_entity.pdbx_description
1 polymer ?
#
loop_
_entity_poly.entity_id
_entity_poly.type
_entity_poly.pdbx_seq_one_letter_code
_entity_poly.pdbx_strand_id
1 'polypeptide(L)'
;YEASVSGGNDKTTFYSSLGFNRQEGLVENSNLDRYTARLNVTQKVGSRGEVGANVMFSQLNQEMNEERGSSINPFLCVALNTTPSFSVRDAEGNYVGSYPSSNVNPLRDIRTDYNRTRMTRMFSTGYASIDIIKGLKLKETLSYDYNIQKDSRYWNPLSGAGAKSGSDAQTAKGFIEYSKLISSTSLGYNTTCLLYT
;
A
#
# COMPACT_ATOMS: atom_id res chain seq x y z
N TYR A 1 -1.05 -8.25 -13.44
CA TYR A 1 0.01 -8.59 -14.39
C TYR A 1 1.34 -8.61 -13.67
N GLU A 2 2.19 -9.58 -13.99
CA GLU A 2 3.54 -9.66 -13.47
C GLU A 2 4.47 -10.17 -14.58
N ALA A 3 5.65 -9.58 -14.66
CA ALA A 3 6.74 -10.04 -15.52
C ALA A 3 8.00 -10.18 -14.68
N SER A 4 8.75 -11.26 -14.89
CA SER A 4 9.99 -11.49 -14.16
C SER A 4 11.06 -12.05 -15.06
N VAL A 5 12.30 -11.78 -14.71
CA VAL A 5 13.50 -12.34 -15.31
C VAL A 5 14.47 -12.77 -14.23
N SER A 6 15.06 -13.92 -14.40
CA SER A 6 16.11 -14.42 -13.51
C SER A 6 17.22 -15.05 -14.34
N GLY A 7 18.41 -15.02 -13.80
CA GLY A 7 19.58 -15.60 -14.45
C GLY A 7 20.76 -15.60 -13.51
N GLY A 8 21.87 -16.14 -14.02
CA GLY A 8 23.09 -16.15 -13.26
C GLY A 8 24.09 -17.16 -13.77
N ASN A 9 25.18 -17.23 -13.05
CA ASN A 9 26.26 -18.20 -13.21
C ASN A 9 26.70 -18.71 -11.84
N ASP A 10 27.77 -19.47 -11.76
CA ASP A 10 28.29 -20.06 -10.51
C ASP A 10 28.65 -19.00 -9.43
N LYS A 11 28.83 -17.75 -9.82
CA LYS A 11 29.25 -16.66 -8.93
C LYS A 11 28.16 -15.63 -8.67
N THR A 12 27.31 -15.37 -9.66
CA THR A 12 26.32 -14.30 -9.60
C THR A 12 24.95 -14.86 -9.91
N THR A 13 23.96 -14.54 -9.11
CA THR A 13 22.56 -14.79 -9.43
C THR A 13 21.78 -13.50 -9.32
N PHE A 14 20.79 -13.33 -10.18
CA PHE A 14 19.88 -12.21 -10.11
C PHE A 14 18.43 -12.63 -10.40
N TYR A 15 17.53 -11.88 -9.81
CA TYR A 15 16.09 -11.93 -10.09
C TYR A 15 15.56 -10.51 -10.13
N SER A 16 14.74 -10.21 -11.12
CA SER A 16 14.02 -8.94 -11.21
C SER A 16 12.57 -9.20 -11.61
N SER A 17 11.63 -8.48 -11.00
CA SER A 17 10.24 -8.52 -11.41
C SER A 17 9.58 -7.15 -11.34
N LEU A 18 8.60 -6.96 -12.21
CA LEU A 18 7.69 -5.83 -12.23
C LEU A 18 6.26 -6.37 -12.17
N GLY A 19 5.45 -5.78 -11.32
CA GLY A 19 4.06 -6.17 -11.15
C GLY A 19 3.12 -4.97 -11.15
N PHE A 20 1.94 -5.18 -11.71
CA PHE A 20 0.81 -4.26 -11.65
C PHE A 20 -0.43 -5.02 -11.23
N ASN A 21 -1.11 -4.52 -10.23
CA ASN A 21 -2.38 -5.04 -9.76
C ASN A 21 -3.40 -3.90 -9.71
N ARG A 22 -4.55 -4.11 -10.35
CA ARG A 22 -5.71 -3.23 -10.28
C ARG A 22 -6.87 -3.98 -9.66
N GLN A 23 -7.49 -3.38 -8.68
CA GLN A 23 -8.71 -3.87 -8.05
C GLN A 23 -9.76 -2.77 -8.12
N GLU A 24 -10.94 -3.11 -8.62
CA GLU A 24 -12.10 -2.24 -8.67
C GLU A 24 -13.13 -2.77 -7.68
N GLY A 25 -13.64 -1.91 -6.82
CA GLY A 25 -14.70 -2.24 -5.90
C GLY A 25 -16.07 -2.29 -6.60
N LEU A 26 -17.06 -2.79 -5.90
CA LEU A 26 -18.45 -2.84 -6.39
C LEU A 26 -19.10 -1.46 -6.48
N VAL A 27 -18.53 -0.47 -5.84
CA VAL A 27 -19.04 0.91 -5.76
C VAL A 27 -18.11 1.83 -6.51
N GLU A 28 -18.68 2.82 -7.22
CA GLU A 28 -17.93 3.89 -7.86
C GLU A 28 -16.92 4.52 -6.87
N ASN A 29 -15.76 4.92 -7.35
CA ASN A 29 -14.68 5.53 -6.57
C ASN A 29 -14.14 4.63 -5.43
N SER A 30 -14.22 3.33 -5.62
CA SER A 30 -13.57 2.35 -4.75
C SER A 30 -12.62 1.50 -5.59
N ASN A 31 -11.38 1.94 -5.69
CA ASN A 31 -10.36 1.28 -6.52
C ASN A 31 -8.98 1.32 -5.85
N LEU A 32 -8.15 0.39 -6.26
CA LEU A 32 -6.77 0.26 -5.81
C LEU A 32 -5.89 -0.13 -6.99
N ASP A 33 -4.87 0.70 -7.25
CA ASP A 33 -3.81 0.40 -8.18
C ASP A 33 -2.50 0.19 -7.41
N ARG A 34 -1.84 -0.95 -7.63
CA ARG A 34 -0.55 -1.27 -7.00
C ARG A 34 0.50 -1.58 -8.06
N TYR A 35 1.59 -0.88 -7.98
CA TYR A 35 2.80 -1.10 -8.76
C TYR A 35 3.86 -1.70 -7.85
N THR A 36 4.54 -2.73 -8.30
CA THR A 36 5.64 -3.37 -7.56
C THR A 36 6.85 -3.57 -8.45
N ALA A 37 8.04 -3.38 -7.88
CA ALA A 37 9.30 -3.74 -8.52
C ALA A 37 10.18 -4.45 -7.50
N ARG A 38 10.84 -5.53 -7.92
CA ARG A 38 11.78 -6.28 -7.08
C ARG A 38 13.08 -6.51 -7.81
N LEU A 39 14.16 -6.42 -7.08
CA LEU A 39 15.50 -6.76 -7.55
C LEU A 39 16.23 -7.52 -6.46
N ASN A 40 16.70 -8.71 -6.78
CA ASN A 40 17.53 -9.52 -5.91
C ASN A 40 18.82 -9.84 -6.65
N VAL A 41 19.95 -9.60 -6.02
CA VAL A 41 21.26 -9.93 -6.57
C VAL A 41 22.09 -10.59 -5.48
N THR A 42 22.77 -11.68 -5.83
CA THR A 42 23.74 -12.36 -4.97
C THR A 42 25.02 -12.54 -5.73
N GLN A 43 26.15 -12.26 -5.09
CA GLN A 43 27.48 -12.38 -5.66
C GLN A 43 28.42 -13.12 -4.70
N LYS A 44 29.00 -14.22 -5.15
CA LYS A 44 30.12 -14.86 -4.43
C LYS A 44 31.39 -14.04 -4.61
N VAL A 45 32.08 -13.78 -3.55
CA VAL A 45 33.33 -13.00 -3.51
C VAL A 45 34.48 -13.90 -3.06
N GLY A 46 35.35 -14.22 -3.98
CA GLY A 46 36.38 -15.21 -3.74
C GLY A 46 35.81 -16.62 -3.46
N SER A 47 36.51 -17.37 -2.61
CA SER A 47 36.10 -18.72 -2.20
C SER A 47 35.35 -18.80 -0.89
N ARG A 48 35.25 -17.71 -0.14
CA ARG A 48 34.73 -17.68 1.25
C ARG A 48 33.71 -16.58 1.49
N GLY A 49 33.55 -15.65 0.55
CA GLY A 49 32.69 -14.48 0.73
C GLY A 49 31.44 -14.57 -0.13
N GLU A 50 30.35 -13.94 0.34
CA GLU A 50 29.16 -13.71 -0.41
C GLU A 50 28.55 -12.37 -0.02
N VAL A 51 28.12 -11.59 -1.00
CA VAL A 51 27.35 -10.37 -0.79
C VAL A 51 26.04 -10.46 -1.55
N GLY A 52 25.02 -9.82 -1.03
CA GLY A 52 23.73 -9.78 -1.72
C GLY A 52 22.94 -8.53 -1.37
N ALA A 53 22.04 -8.19 -2.26
CA ALA A 53 21.11 -7.09 -2.08
C ALA A 53 19.72 -7.49 -2.57
N ASN A 54 18.72 -7.15 -1.78
CA ASN A 54 17.32 -7.28 -2.12
C ASN A 54 16.68 -5.91 -2.01
N VAL A 55 16.01 -5.46 -3.08
CA VAL A 55 15.29 -4.20 -3.09
C VAL A 55 13.86 -4.48 -3.54
N MET A 56 12.91 -4.01 -2.77
CA MET A 56 11.49 -4.04 -3.11
C MET A 56 10.96 -2.61 -3.09
N PHE A 57 10.33 -2.21 -4.17
CA PHE A 57 9.60 -0.98 -4.30
C PHE A 57 8.12 -1.28 -4.50
N SER A 58 7.25 -0.54 -3.84
CA SER A 58 5.80 -0.62 -4.03
C SER A 58 5.18 0.76 -3.97
N GLN A 59 4.34 1.08 -4.94
CA GLN A 59 3.47 2.23 -4.90
C GLN A 59 2.01 1.77 -4.99
N LEU A 60 1.22 2.22 -4.04
CA LEU A 60 -0.22 1.97 -3.97
C LEU A 60 -0.94 3.31 -4.10
N ASN A 61 -1.90 3.37 -5.02
CA ASN A 61 -2.87 4.45 -5.12
C ASN A 61 -4.24 3.86 -4.83
N GLN A 62 -4.94 4.42 -3.87
CA GLN A 62 -6.26 3.95 -3.45
C GLN A 62 -7.23 5.11 -3.45
N GLU A 63 -8.41 4.89 -3.99
CA GLU A 63 -9.58 5.74 -3.83
C GLU A 63 -10.62 5.00 -3.01
N MET A 64 -11.23 5.70 -2.05
CA MET A 64 -12.25 5.15 -1.16
C MET A 64 -13.38 6.15 -1.01
N ASN A 65 -14.57 5.66 -0.75
CA ASN A 65 -15.68 6.50 -0.34
C ASN A 65 -15.55 6.91 1.13
N GLU A 66 -16.35 7.87 1.57
CA GLU A 66 -16.41 8.24 2.99
C GLU A 66 -16.95 7.08 3.82
N GLU A 67 -16.24 6.68 4.86
CA GLU A 67 -16.57 5.51 5.70
C GLU A 67 -17.09 5.90 7.10
N ARG A 68 -17.14 7.19 7.44
CA ARG A 68 -17.51 7.65 8.77
C ARG A 68 -19.03 7.62 8.96
N GLY A 69 -19.51 6.68 9.75
CA GLY A 69 -20.88 6.62 10.28
C GLY A 69 -22.00 6.60 9.22
N SER A 70 -23.15 6.05 9.56
CA SER A 70 -24.28 5.86 8.65
C SER A 70 -24.90 7.15 8.11
N SER A 71 -24.66 8.28 8.76
CA SER A 71 -25.23 9.58 8.37
C SER A 71 -24.42 10.39 7.36
N ILE A 72 -23.22 9.92 7.01
CA ILE A 72 -22.34 10.57 6.02
C ILE A 72 -21.68 9.57 5.07
N ASN A 73 -21.66 8.29 5.43
CA ASN A 73 -21.21 7.22 4.54
C ASN A 73 -22.33 6.95 3.53
N PRO A 74 -22.12 7.21 2.21
CA PRO A 74 -23.17 7.06 1.22
C PRO A 74 -23.67 5.62 1.11
N PHE A 75 -22.82 4.64 1.38
CA PHE A 75 -23.15 3.22 1.33
C PHE A 75 -24.07 2.79 2.46
N LEU A 76 -23.70 3.11 3.70
CA LEU A 76 -24.51 2.82 4.87
C LEU A 76 -25.81 3.64 4.88
N CYS A 77 -25.78 4.86 4.32
CA CYS A 77 -26.96 5.67 4.18
C CYS A 77 -27.99 4.99 3.26
N VAL A 78 -27.55 4.46 2.12
CA VAL A 78 -28.47 3.69 1.22
C VAL A 78 -29.00 2.47 1.93
N ALA A 79 -28.15 1.70 2.61
CA ALA A 79 -28.54 0.44 3.21
C ALA A 79 -29.51 0.60 4.40
N LEU A 80 -29.35 1.67 5.19
CA LEU A 80 -30.03 1.82 6.47
C LEU A 80 -31.08 2.94 6.51
N ASN A 81 -30.92 3.99 5.70
CA ASN A 81 -31.70 5.22 5.85
C ASN A 81 -32.44 5.64 4.60
N THR A 82 -32.17 5.04 3.44
CA THR A 82 -32.81 5.45 2.18
C THR A 82 -34.02 4.61 1.86
N THR A 83 -35.18 5.24 1.64
CA THR A 83 -36.37 4.52 1.17
C THR A 83 -36.24 4.20 -0.31
N PRO A 84 -36.83 3.09 -0.79
CA PRO A 84 -36.83 2.76 -2.22
C PRO A 84 -37.50 3.82 -3.12
N SER A 85 -38.36 4.66 -2.56
CA SER A 85 -39.04 5.75 -3.29
C SER A 85 -38.24 7.05 -3.36
N PHE A 86 -37.04 7.10 -2.78
CA PHE A 86 -36.19 8.28 -2.83
C PHE A 86 -35.65 8.53 -4.23
N SER A 87 -35.97 9.68 -4.79
CA SER A 87 -35.41 10.12 -6.08
C SER A 87 -34.04 10.77 -5.86
N VAL A 88 -33.02 10.25 -6.51
CA VAL A 88 -31.64 10.81 -6.44
C VAL A 88 -31.56 12.14 -7.18
N ARG A 89 -32.43 12.37 -8.18
CA ARG A 89 -32.49 13.59 -9.01
C ARG A 89 -33.91 14.12 -9.08
N ASP A 90 -34.01 15.44 -9.22
CA ASP A 90 -35.28 16.11 -9.53
C ASP A 90 -35.67 15.94 -11.02
N ALA A 91 -36.81 16.55 -11.42
CA ALA A 91 -37.29 16.51 -12.79
C ALA A 91 -36.36 17.25 -13.78
N GLU A 92 -35.58 18.21 -13.30
CA GLU A 92 -34.59 18.99 -14.04
C GLU A 92 -33.24 18.28 -14.12
N GLY A 93 -33.07 17.13 -13.45
CA GLY A 93 -31.85 16.34 -13.45
C GLY A 93 -30.79 16.73 -12.41
N ASN A 94 -31.06 17.70 -11.54
CA ASN A 94 -30.17 18.09 -10.45
C ASN A 94 -30.22 17.05 -9.32
N TYR A 95 -29.16 16.94 -8.55
CA TYR A 95 -29.17 16.08 -7.37
C TYR A 95 -30.11 16.64 -6.28
N VAL A 96 -30.98 15.81 -5.75
CA VAL A 96 -31.86 16.18 -4.64
C VAL A 96 -31.00 16.43 -3.40
N GLY A 97 -31.19 17.61 -2.80
CA GLY A 97 -30.25 18.16 -1.82
C GLY A 97 -30.20 17.48 -0.47
N SER A 98 -31.26 16.81 -0.02
CA SER A 98 -31.26 16.16 1.30
C SER A 98 -32.30 15.06 1.41
N TYR A 99 -31.95 14.05 2.16
CA TYR A 99 -32.88 13.06 2.68
C TYR A 99 -33.41 13.52 4.05
N PRO A 100 -34.67 13.20 4.43
CA PRO A 100 -35.28 13.75 5.66
C PRO A 100 -34.51 13.52 6.95
N SER A 101 -33.69 12.49 7.05
CA SER A 101 -32.90 12.15 8.25
C SER A 101 -31.41 12.45 8.13
N SER A 102 -30.91 12.76 6.94
CA SER A 102 -29.51 13.09 6.70
C SER A 102 -29.34 13.85 5.38
N ASN A 103 -28.38 14.77 5.32
CA ASN A 103 -28.07 15.52 4.10
C ASN A 103 -27.31 14.69 3.04
N VAL A 104 -27.37 13.39 3.10
CA VAL A 104 -26.64 12.52 2.18
C VAL A 104 -27.47 12.23 0.94
N ASN A 105 -26.95 12.60 -0.21
CA ASN A 105 -27.39 12.03 -1.48
C ASN A 105 -26.29 11.08 -1.94
N PRO A 106 -26.51 9.77 -1.89
CA PRO A 106 -25.43 8.79 -2.10
C PRO A 106 -24.68 8.95 -3.42
N LEU A 107 -25.42 9.20 -4.49
CA LEU A 107 -24.83 9.31 -5.83
C LEU A 107 -24.08 10.66 -6.01
N ARG A 108 -24.61 11.74 -5.46
CA ARG A 108 -23.91 13.02 -5.45
C ARG A 108 -22.60 12.92 -4.66
N ASP A 109 -22.70 12.41 -3.43
CA ASP A 109 -21.58 12.40 -2.50
C ASP A 109 -20.41 11.53 -3.02
N ILE A 110 -20.72 10.36 -3.60
CA ILE A 110 -19.71 9.50 -4.26
C ILE A 110 -19.03 10.23 -5.42
N ARG A 111 -19.73 11.07 -6.17
CA ARG A 111 -19.20 11.72 -7.38
C ARG A 111 -18.56 13.07 -7.16
N THR A 112 -18.87 13.72 -6.05
CA THR A 112 -18.37 15.08 -5.75
C THR A 112 -17.29 15.11 -4.67
N ASP A 113 -17.30 14.12 -3.77
CA ASP A 113 -16.28 13.97 -2.74
C ASP A 113 -15.17 13.03 -3.22
N TYR A 114 -13.99 13.15 -2.65
CA TYR A 114 -12.94 12.17 -2.86
C TYR A 114 -12.13 11.91 -1.59
N ASN A 115 -11.67 10.68 -1.46
CA ASN A 115 -10.74 10.24 -0.43
C ASN A 115 -9.66 9.39 -1.12
N ARG A 116 -8.46 9.95 -1.25
CA ARG A 116 -7.34 9.36 -1.97
C ARG A 116 -6.15 9.15 -1.06
N THR A 117 -5.63 7.95 -1.07
CA THR A 117 -4.39 7.59 -0.37
C THR A 117 -3.35 7.16 -1.40
N ARG A 118 -2.16 7.74 -1.32
CA ARG A 118 -0.98 7.27 -2.04
C ARG A 118 0.05 6.82 -1.02
N MET A 119 0.44 5.55 -1.12
CA MET A 119 1.48 4.97 -0.28
C MET A 119 2.65 4.53 -1.16
N THR A 120 3.85 4.97 -0.82
CA THR A 120 5.09 4.55 -1.48
C THR A 120 5.98 3.89 -0.45
N ARG A 121 6.40 2.66 -0.68
CA ARG A 121 7.29 1.91 0.20
C ARG A 121 8.49 1.40 -0.56
N MET A 122 9.66 1.59 0.03
CA MET A 122 10.91 0.97 -0.38
C MET A 122 11.46 0.15 0.78
N PHE A 123 11.65 -1.13 0.55
CA PHE A 123 12.31 -2.02 1.49
C PHE A 123 13.56 -2.58 0.83
N SER A 124 14.71 -2.33 1.43
CA SER A 124 16.00 -2.79 0.91
C SER A 124 16.78 -3.52 1.99
N THR A 125 17.42 -4.61 1.62
CA THR A 125 18.32 -5.37 2.48
C THR A 125 19.60 -5.65 1.73
N GLY A 126 20.72 -5.27 2.32
CA GLY A 126 22.05 -5.67 1.89
C GLY A 126 22.65 -6.60 2.91
N TYR A 127 23.38 -7.61 2.46
CA TYR A 127 24.16 -8.45 3.36
C TYR A 127 25.54 -8.79 2.82
N ALA A 128 26.45 -9.02 3.74
CA ALA A 128 27.76 -9.59 3.47
C ALA A 128 28.00 -10.75 4.41
N SER A 129 28.53 -11.86 3.90
CA SER A 129 28.92 -13.00 4.72
C SER A 129 30.29 -13.51 4.34
N ILE A 130 30.99 -14.03 5.32
CA ILE A 130 32.34 -14.61 5.13
C ILE A 130 32.48 -15.89 5.98
N ASP A 131 33.04 -16.92 5.37
CA ASP A 131 33.45 -18.13 6.08
C ASP A 131 34.85 -17.88 6.69
N ILE A 132 34.89 -17.63 8.01
CA ILE A 132 36.14 -17.32 8.76
C ILE A 132 37.04 -18.54 8.77
N ILE A 133 36.47 -19.69 9.15
CA ILE A 133 37.08 -21.00 9.08
C ILE A 133 36.03 -22.02 8.62
N LYS A 134 36.43 -23.24 8.32
CA LYS A 134 35.50 -24.31 7.91
C LYS A 134 34.39 -24.48 8.96
N GLY A 135 33.16 -24.25 8.57
CA GLY A 135 31.98 -24.38 9.41
C GLY A 135 31.61 -23.12 10.20
N LEU A 136 32.47 -22.08 10.30
CA LEU A 136 32.17 -20.83 11.02
C LEU A 136 31.92 -19.70 10.04
N LYS A 137 30.67 -19.22 9.96
CA LYS A 137 30.22 -18.13 9.07
C LYS A 137 29.82 -16.92 9.89
N LEU A 138 30.36 -15.77 9.54
CA LEU A 138 29.92 -14.45 9.99
C LEU A 138 29.05 -13.84 8.90
N LYS A 139 27.92 -13.29 9.27
CA LYS A 139 27.02 -12.56 8.35
C LYS A 139 26.56 -11.26 9.01
N GLU A 140 26.68 -10.17 8.27
CA GLU A 140 26.13 -8.87 8.59
C GLU A 140 25.00 -8.56 7.60
N THR A 141 23.89 -8.05 8.10
CA THR A 141 22.71 -7.67 7.30
C THR A 141 22.26 -6.29 7.69
N LEU A 142 22.13 -5.41 6.71
CA LEU A 142 21.58 -4.06 6.86
C LEU A 142 20.27 -3.99 6.11
N SER A 143 19.18 -3.60 6.79
CA SER A 143 17.86 -3.44 6.19
C SER A 143 17.37 -2.02 6.39
N TYR A 144 16.82 -1.42 5.33
CA TYR A 144 16.22 -0.10 5.35
C TYR A 144 14.77 -0.20 4.87
N ASP A 145 13.82 0.19 5.72
CA ASP A 145 12.39 0.26 5.43
C ASP A 145 11.98 1.74 5.41
N TYR A 146 11.51 2.19 4.27
CA TYR A 146 11.06 3.56 4.06
C TYR A 146 9.64 3.56 3.51
N ASN A 147 8.73 4.26 4.17
CA ASN A 147 7.35 4.37 3.79
C ASN A 147 6.86 5.81 3.87
N ILE A 148 6.23 6.28 2.81
CA ILE A 148 5.53 7.56 2.75
C ILE A 148 4.07 7.31 2.41
N GLN A 149 3.17 7.83 3.22
CA GLN A 149 1.74 7.88 2.95
C GLN A 149 1.30 9.35 2.80
N LYS A 150 0.56 9.60 1.75
CA LYS A 150 -0.08 10.90 1.46
C LYS A 150 -1.57 10.68 1.30
N ASP A 151 -2.34 11.30 2.18
CA ASP A 151 -3.79 11.29 2.13
C ASP A 151 -4.29 12.65 1.62
N SER A 152 -5.32 12.61 0.79
CA SER A 152 -6.00 13.81 0.27
C SER A 152 -7.49 13.55 0.25
N ARG A 153 -8.23 14.38 0.97
CA ARG A 153 -9.69 14.31 1.07
C ARG A 153 -10.29 15.63 0.67
N TYR A 154 -11.43 15.56 0.04
CA TYR A 154 -12.25 16.71 -0.30
C TYR A 154 -13.70 16.38 -0.03
N TRP A 155 -14.41 17.30 0.59
CA TRP A 155 -15.83 17.26 0.83
C TRP A 155 -16.51 18.46 0.19
N ASN A 156 -17.45 18.16 -0.68
CA ASN A 156 -18.28 19.18 -1.33
C ASN A 156 -19.21 19.82 -0.29
N PRO A 157 -19.45 21.15 -0.33
CA PRO A 157 -20.37 21.82 0.60
C PRO A 157 -21.77 21.21 0.65
N LEU A 158 -22.22 20.66 -0.47
CA LEU A 158 -23.54 20.04 -0.58
C LEU A 158 -23.57 18.57 -0.16
N SER A 159 -22.41 17.94 0.01
CA SER A 159 -22.36 16.53 0.46
C SER A 159 -22.76 16.39 1.93
N GLY A 160 -23.19 15.18 2.32
CA GLY A 160 -23.54 14.93 3.72
C GLY A 160 -22.40 15.20 4.70
N ALA A 161 -21.17 14.96 4.29
CA ALA A 161 -19.97 15.23 5.08
C ALA A 161 -19.63 16.73 5.13
N GLY A 162 -19.69 17.43 3.98
CA GLY A 162 -19.40 18.87 3.89
C GLY A 162 -20.46 19.71 4.60
N ALA A 163 -21.74 19.42 4.41
CA ALA A 163 -22.85 20.15 5.05
C ALA A 163 -22.80 20.09 6.59
N LYS A 164 -22.36 18.98 7.18
CA LYS A 164 -22.18 18.86 8.64
C LYS A 164 -21.06 19.73 9.19
N SER A 165 -20.16 20.17 8.35
CA SER A 165 -18.98 20.93 8.75
C SER A 165 -19.10 22.43 8.52
N GLY A 166 -20.30 22.94 8.17
CA GLY A 166 -20.59 24.36 8.11
C GLY A 166 -20.80 24.93 6.71
N SER A 167 -21.15 24.10 5.75
CA SER A 167 -21.54 24.50 4.39
C SER A 167 -20.42 25.06 3.47
N ASP A 168 -19.17 24.98 3.89
CA ASP A 168 -18.02 25.34 3.06
C ASP A 168 -17.32 24.08 2.50
N ALA A 169 -16.69 24.24 1.33
CA ALA A 169 -15.83 23.19 0.80
C ALA A 169 -14.67 22.91 1.76
N GLN A 170 -14.43 21.65 2.08
CA GLN A 170 -13.37 21.26 2.98
C GLN A 170 -12.34 20.38 2.28
N THR A 171 -11.08 20.59 2.63
CA THR A 171 -9.99 19.70 2.24
C THR A 171 -9.21 19.29 3.46
N ALA A 172 -8.77 18.03 3.47
CA ALA A 172 -7.82 17.53 4.44
C ALA A 172 -6.66 16.87 3.70
N LYS A 173 -5.43 17.15 4.13
CA LYS A 173 -4.24 16.50 3.63
C LYS A 173 -3.48 15.90 4.80
N GLY A 174 -3.16 14.61 4.71
CA GLY A 174 -2.32 13.88 5.65
C GLY A 174 -0.99 13.54 5.02
N PHE A 175 0.05 13.56 5.82
CA PHE A 175 1.37 13.10 5.43
C PHE A 175 1.97 12.30 6.58
N ILE A 176 2.37 11.07 6.29
CA ILE A 176 3.04 10.18 7.24
C ILE A 176 4.31 9.69 6.58
N GLU A 177 5.43 9.87 7.26
CA GLU A 177 6.72 9.34 6.84
C GLU A 177 7.25 8.43 7.93
N TYR A 178 7.72 7.28 7.52
CA TYR A 178 8.33 6.30 8.40
C TYR A 178 9.62 5.79 7.78
N SER A 179 10.69 5.81 8.55
CA SER A 179 11.97 5.22 8.16
C SER A 179 12.55 4.38 9.29
N LYS A 180 13.10 3.22 8.95
CA LYS A 180 13.74 2.33 9.90
C LYS A 180 14.98 1.70 9.28
N LEU A 181 16.10 1.82 9.99
CA LEU A 181 17.34 1.11 9.69
C LEU A 181 17.55 0.00 10.73
N ILE A 182 17.82 -1.20 10.25
CA ILE A 182 18.08 -2.38 11.09
C ILE A 182 19.42 -2.96 10.67
N SER A 183 20.30 -3.16 11.65
CA SER A 183 21.56 -3.91 11.50
C SER A 183 21.45 -5.20 12.30
N SER A 184 21.89 -6.30 11.71
CA SER A 184 21.86 -7.62 12.34
C SER A 184 23.14 -8.38 12.01
N THR A 185 23.92 -8.67 13.03
CA THR A 185 25.14 -9.50 12.95
C THR A 185 24.83 -10.89 13.44
N SER A 186 25.19 -11.90 12.67
CA SER A 186 25.05 -13.31 13.07
C SER A 186 26.33 -14.10 12.88
N LEU A 187 26.64 -14.94 13.84
CA LEU A 187 27.74 -15.89 13.79
C LEU A 187 27.16 -17.31 13.87
N GLY A 188 27.34 -18.09 12.82
CA GLY A 188 26.83 -19.45 12.72
C GLY A 188 27.97 -20.45 12.67
N TYR A 189 27.88 -21.54 13.45
CA TYR A 189 28.82 -22.65 13.38
C TYR A 189 28.11 -23.95 13.00
N ASN A 190 28.59 -24.63 11.96
CA ASN A 190 28.06 -25.90 11.49
C ASN A 190 29.20 -26.90 11.33
N THR A 191 29.10 -28.03 12.01
CA THR A 191 30.05 -29.11 11.91
C THR A 191 29.35 -30.48 11.81
N THR A 192 29.94 -31.38 11.06
CA THR A 192 29.47 -32.76 10.98
C THR A 192 30.35 -33.62 11.90
N CYS A 193 29.76 -34.15 12.95
CA CYS A 193 30.42 -35.11 13.82
C CYS A 193 30.04 -36.54 13.39
N LEU A 194 30.99 -37.31 12.90
CA LEU A 194 30.82 -38.74 12.62
C LEU A 194 31.16 -39.47 13.91
N LEU A 195 30.16 -39.70 14.77
CA LEU A 195 30.25 -40.69 15.85
C LEU A 195 29.78 -42.04 15.29
N TYR A 196 30.70 -42.88 14.94
CA TYR A 196 30.42 -44.29 14.75
C TYR A 196 30.70 -45.01 16.09
N THR A 197 29.67 -45.55 16.68
CA THR A 197 29.76 -46.57 17.73
C THR A 197 29.72 -47.92 17.10
#